data_b66803d9208a95f9f4f7d419819e5627
#
_entry.id   b66803d9208a95f9f4f7d419819e5627
#
_cell.length_a   1.000
_cell.length_b   1.000
_cell.length_c   1.000
_cell.angle_alpha   90.00
_cell.angle_beta   90.00
_cell.angle_gamma   90.00
#
_symmetry.space_group_name_H-M   'P 1'
#
loop_
_entity.id
_entity.type
_entity.pdbx_description
1 polymer ?
#
loop_
_entity_poly.entity_id
_entity_poly.type
_entity_poly.pdbx_seq_one_letter_code
_entity_poly.pdbx_strand_id
1 'polypeptide(L)'
;MVGHMKIKNYLLFIFFFIFSNNYSTARENKLFWDGLDWNRITKSVDYNNEQTFKIKRAYLNGVLDGRLNYYLKTWSNNKELADEVFNETVDYLTIRELIKNLDYFYQDPLNRYIPIPSAILISNMYAERVPIENIEAYIESTRRWINDLILDLDTLDYGKLLEDKLIKHNKN
;
A
#
# COMPACT_ATOMS: atom_id res chain seq x y z
N MET A 1 30.60 -46.11 -20.42
CA MET A 1 29.29 -45.86 -19.77
C MET A 1 29.32 -44.73 -18.76
N VAL A 2 30.09 -43.64 -18.97
CA VAL A 2 30.31 -42.56 -18.03
C VAL A 2 29.74 -41.21 -18.53
N GLY A 3 29.27 -41.13 -19.79
CA GLY A 3 28.82 -39.87 -20.40
C GLY A 3 27.38 -39.44 -20.08
N HIS A 4 26.47 -40.38 -19.82
CA HIS A 4 25.03 -40.06 -19.68
C HIS A 4 24.64 -39.48 -18.32
N MET A 5 25.46 -39.67 -17.28
CA MET A 5 25.14 -39.18 -15.94
C MET A 5 25.44 -37.68 -15.74
N LYS A 6 26.41 -37.14 -16.50
CA LYS A 6 26.79 -35.71 -16.40
C LYS A 6 25.76 -34.78 -17.07
N ILE A 7 25.15 -35.19 -18.16
CA ILE A 7 24.17 -34.37 -18.91
C ILE A 7 22.85 -34.20 -18.12
N LYS A 8 22.41 -35.22 -17.39
CA LYS A 8 21.19 -35.12 -16.53
C LYS A 8 21.34 -34.10 -15.42
N ASN A 9 22.51 -33.98 -14.82
CA ASN A 9 22.75 -33.04 -13.74
C ASN A 9 22.82 -31.59 -14.24
N TYR A 10 23.34 -31.34 -15.45
CA TYR A 10 23.32 -30.00 -16.05
C TYR A 10 21.90 -29.57 -16.47
N LEU A 11 21.08 -30.48 -16.98
CA LEU A 11 19.67 -30.22 -17.31
C LEU A 11 18.86 -29.89 -16.07
N LEU A 12 19.10 -30.54 -14.93
CA LEU A 12 18.45 -30.27 -13.66
C LEU A 12 18.85 -28.89 -13.10
N PHE A 13 20.14 -28.50 -13.26
CA PHE A 13 20.65 -27.21 -12.83
C PHE A 13 20.10 -26.05 -13.68
N ILE A 14 19.98 -26.23 -14.99
CA ILE A 14 19.38 -25.25 -15.91
C ILE A 14 17.88 -25.08 -15.63
N PHE A 15 17.18 -26.18 -15.33
CA PHE A 15 15.76 -26.16 -14.96
C PHE A 15 15.53 -25.38 -13.66
N PHE A 16 16.41 -25.55 -12.66
CA PHE A 16 16.33 -24.80 -11.39
C PHE A 16 16.61 -23.30 -11.58
N PHE A 17 17.52 -22.93 -12.49
CA PHE A 17 17.85 -21.52 -12.78
C PHE A 17 16.74 -20.79 -13.55
N ILE A 18 15.99 -21.50 -14.41
CA ILE A 18 14.88 -20.91 -15.17
C ILE A 18 13.66 -20.64 -14.26
N PHE A 19 13.43 -21.49 -13.25
CA PHE A 19 12.31 -21.29 -12.31
C PHE A 19 12.61 -20.27 -11.20
N SER A 20 13.87 -19.99 -10.88
CA SER A 20 14.22 -19.01 -9.84
C SER A 20 14.08 -17.55 -10.28
N ASN A 21 13.97 -17.27 -11.58
CA ASN A 21 13.88 -15.90 -12.10
C ASN A 21 12.44 -15.35 -12.24
N ASN A 22 11.40 -16.17 -11.98
CA ASN A 22 10.01 -15.72 -12.18
C ASN A 22 9.35 -15.09 -10.94
N TYR A 23 10.07 -14.90 -9.84
CA TYR A 23 9.48 -14.32 -8.62
C TYR A 23 9.60 -12.80 -8.51
N SER A 24 10.22 -12.13 -9.50
CA SER A 24 10.51 -10.69 -9.42
C SER A 24 9.45 -9.79 -10.05
N THR A 25 8.62 -10.29 -10.96
CA THR A 25 7.75 -9.44 -11.79
C THR A 25 6.39 -9.06 -11.18
N ALA A 26 5.95 -9.76 -10.13
CA ALA A 26 4.66 -9.48 -9.48
C ALA A 26 4.63 -8.19 -8.64
N ARG A 27 5.74 -7.43 -8.58
CA ARG A 27 5.91 -6.28 -7.68
C ARG A 27 5.88 -4.91 -8.33
N GLU A 28 6.05 -4.82 -9.64
CA GLU A 28 6.13 -3.54 -10.34
C GLU A 28 4.79 -2.79 -10.44
N ASN A 29 3.67 -3.49 -10.26
CA ASN A 29 2.31 -2.91 -10.39
C ASN A 29 1.61 -2.64 -9.06
N LYS A 30 2.36 -2.55 -7.95
CA LYS A 30 1.76 -2.28 -6.65
C LYS A 30 1.42 -0.80 -6.51
N LEU A 31 0.13 -0.48 -6.38
CA LEU A 31 -0.37 0.89 -6.30
C LEU A 31 0.00 1.59 -4.99
N PHE A 32 -0.04 0.86 -3.88
CA PHE A 32 0.14 1.40 -2.55
C PHE A 32 1.09 0.55 -1.72
N TRP A 33 1.80 1.16 -0.80
CA TRP A 33 2.40 0.42 0.29
C TRP A 33 1.32 -0.10 1.22
N ASP A 34 1.51 -1.33 1.68
CA ASP A 34 0.61 -2.06 2.57
C ASP A 34 1.36 -2.66 3.77
N GLY A 35 0.70 -3.51 4.53
CA GLY A 35 1.28 -4.17 5.68
C GLY A 35 2.47 -5.07 5.36
N LEU A 36 2.59 -5.60 4.14
CA LEU A 36 3.77 -6.37 3.75
C LEU A 36 5.01 -5.47 3.65
N ASP A 37 4.87 -4.27 3.04
CA ASP A 37 5.97 -3.31 2.94
C ASP A 37 6.33 -2.75 4.31
N TRP A 38 5.30 -2.42 5.12
CA TRP A 38 5.46 -1.95 6.49
C TRP A 38 6.23 -2.94 7.36
N ASN A 39 5.83 -4.20 7.33
CA ASN A 39 6.48 -5.27 8.09
C ASN A 39 7.89 -5.59 7.57
N ARG A 40 8.15 -5.41 6.27
CA ARG A 40 9.49 -5.59 5.69
C ARG A 40 10.47 -4.58 6.25
N ILE A 41 10.07 -3.30 6.36
CA ILE A 41 10.90 -2.27 6.98
C ILE A 41 11.16 -2.61 8.44
N THR A 42 10.12 -3.05 9.17
CA THR A 42 10.23 -3.42 10.59
C THR A 42 11.17 -4.60 10.83
N LYS A 43 11.17 -5.58 9.93
CA LYS A 43 11.93 -6.84 10.06
C LYS A 43 13.28 -6.79 9.33
N SER A 44 13.62 -5.68 8.68
CA SER A 44 14.89 -5.57 7.96
C SER A 44 16.06 -5.63 8.94
N VAL A 45 17.00 -6.52 8.66
CA VAL A 45 18.27 -6.63 9.41
C VAL A 45 19.24 -5.48 9.07
N ASP A 46 18.98 -4.77 7.96
CA ASP A 46 19.82 -3.68 7.48
C ASP A 46 19.54 -2.36 8.21
N TYR A 47 18.43 -2.28 8.96
CA TYR A 47 18.02 -1.06 9.64
C TYR A 47 18.00 -1.23 11.16
N ASN A 48 18.60 -0.30 11.87
CA ASN A 48 18.37 -0.16 13.30
C ASN A 48 17.02 0.50 13.60
N ASN A 49 16.61 0.51 14.87
CA ASN A 49 15.31 1.05 15.29
C ASN A 49 15.11 2.53 14.89
N GLU A 50 16.18 3.32 14.91
CA GLU A 50 16.11 4.74 14.53
C GLU A 50 15.90 4.91 13.02
N GLN A 51 16.58 4.12 12.21
CA GLN A 51 16.41 4.12 10.75
C GLN A 51 15.03 3.65 10.36
N THR A 52 14.55 2.56 10.95
CA THR A 52 13.18 2.06 10.78
C THR A 52 12.15 3.15 11.09
N PHE A 53 12.31 3.85 12.21
CA PHE A 53 11.43 4.95 12.59
C PHE A 53 11.49 6.09 11.57
N LYS A 54 12.68 6.51 11.13
CA LYS A 54 12.85 7.59 10.14
C LYS A 54 12.19 7.25 8.80
N ILE A 55 12.33 6.02 8.31
CA ILE A 55 11.71 5.58 7.06
C ILE A 55 10.19 5.60 7.17
N LYS A 56 9.64 5.01 8.24
CA LYS A 56 8.20 5.00 8.48
C LYS A 56 7.63 6.42 8.60
N ARG A 57 8.30 7.28 9.38
CA ARG A 57 7.93 8.67 9.54
C ARG A 57 7.94 9.43 8.20
N ALA A 58 8.99 9.26 7.39
CA ALA A 58 9.09 9.94 6.10
C ALA A 58 7.94 9.54 5.16
N TYR A 59 7.61 8.25 5.12
CA TYR A 59 6.50 7.77 4.33
C TYR A 59 5.15 8.34 4.81
N LEU A 60 4.87 8.29 6.11
CA LEU A 60 3.64 8.83 6.68
C LEU A 60 3.49 10.34 6.44
N ASN A 61 4.56 11.11 6.64
CA ASN A 61 4.54 12.53 6.33
C ASN A 61 4.21 12.77 4.85
N GLY A 62 4.77 11.99 3.93
CA GLY A 62 4.45 12.11 2.51
C GLY A 62 2.98 11.82 2.18
N VAL A 63 2.37 10.83 2.84
CA VAL A 63 0.94 10.52 2.69
C VAL A 63 0.09 11.68 3.24
N LEU A 64 0.40 12.19 4.43
CA LEU A 64 -0.35 13.27 5.07
C LEU A 64 -0.19 14.59 4.30
N ASP A 65 1.03 14.92 3.87
CA ASP A 65 1.30 16.12 3.06
C ASP A 65 0.56 16.07 1.72
N GLY A 66 0.57 14.90 1.06
CA GLY A 66 -0.17 14.68 -0.18
C GLY A 66 -1.67 14.90 0.01
N ARG A 67 -2.24 14.35 1.07
CA ARG A 67 -3.66 14.52 1.43
C ARG A 67 -3.99 15.98 1.71
N LEU A 68 -3.20 16.66 2.55
CA LEU A 68 -3.39 18.08 2.85
C LEU A 68 -3.30 18.95 1.59
N ASN A 69 -2.34 18.67 0.71
CA ASN A 69 -2.19 19.40 -0.55
C ASN A 69 -3.44 19.26 -1.43
N TYR A 70 -3.99 18.05 -1.57
CA TYR A 70 -5.23 17.83 -2.33
C TYR A 70 -6.44 18.51 -1.68
N TYR A 71 -6.57 18.42 -0.36
CA TYR A 71 -7.61 19.13 0.37
C TYR A 71 -7.56 20.63 0.09
N LEU A 72 -6.42 21.29 0.31
CA LEU A 72 -6.26 22.73 0.13
C LEU A 72 -6.50 23.16 -1.31
N LYS A 73 -6.03 22.36 -2.29
CA LYS A 73 -6.25 22.61 -3.71
C LYS A 73 -7.73 22.49 -4.09
N THR A 74 -8.44 21.53 -3.55
CA THR A 74 -9.89 21.36 -3.76
C THR A 74 -10.64 22.48 -3.06
N TRP A 75 -10.29 22.78 -1.81
CA TRP A 75 -10.90 23.82 -1.00
C TRP A 75 -10.78 25.21 -1.64
N SER A 76 -9.65 25.51 -2.28
CA SER A 76 -9.46 26.80 -2.97
C SER A 76 -10.40 26.99 -4.15
N ASN A 77 -10.92 25.91 -4.74
CA ASN A 77 -11.86 25.94 -5.87
C ASN A 77 -13.30 25.68 -5.44
N ASN A 78 -13.52 24.76 -4.52
CA ASN A 78 -14.84 24.36 -4.02
C ASN A 78 -14.72 23.83 -2.59
N LYS A 79 -15.14 24.65 -1.63
CA LYS A 79 -15.06 24.32 -0.19
C LYS A 79 -15.96 23.15 0.18
N GLU A 80 -17.18 23.14 -0.32
CA GLU A 80 -18.18 22.10 -0.03
C GLU A 80 -17.70 20.73 -0.52
N LEU A 81 -17.16 20.69 -1.74
CA LEU A 81 -16.59 19.47 -2.28
C LEU A 81 -15.33 19.01 -1.49
N ALA A 82 -14.49 19.95 -1.04
CA ALA A 82 -13.34 19.59 -0.22
C ALA A 82 -13.77 18.98 1.11
N ASP A 83 -14.76 19.58 1.76
CA ASP A 83 -15.28 19.09 3.04
C ASP A 83 -16.03 17.76 2.86
N GLU A 84 -16.75 17.57 1.74
CA GLU A 84 -17.40 16.30 1.44
C GLU A 84 -16.40 15.16 1.18
N VAL A 85 -15.38 15.40 0.35
CA VAL A 85 -14.42 14.37 -0.08
C VAL A 85 -13.38 14.07 0.99
N PHE A 86 -12.96 15.09 1.78
CA PHE A 86 -11.92 14.97 2.79
C PHE A 86 -12.46 15.17 4.20
N ASN A 87 -13.79 15.11 4.40
CA ASN A 87 -14.47 15.22 5.68
C ASN A 87 -14.05 14.07 6.62
N GLU A 88 -12.80 13.93 6.76
CA GLU A 88 -12.19 12.91 7.55
C GLU A 88 -11.47 13.57 8.70
N THR A 89 -11.79 13.04 9.82
CA THR A 89 -10.98 12.92 11.00
C THR A 89 -9.90 13.97 11.15
N VAL A 90 -10.07 14.82 12.08
CA VAL A 90 -8.98 15.60 12.67
C VAL A 90 -7.85 14.60 13.00
N ASP A 91 -6.61 14.89 12.62
CA ASP A 91 -5.46 14.04 12.94
C ASP A 91 -5.23 14.08 14.46
N TYR A 92 -5.86 13.16 15.18
CA TYR A 92 -5.73 13.02 16.64
C TYR A 92 -4.41 12.39 17.07
N LEU A 93 -3.72 11.73 16.15
CA LEU A 93 -2.54 10.96 16.46
C LEU A 93 -1.26 11.67 16.03
N THR A 94 -0.30 11.72 16.93
CA THR A 94 1.07 12.07 16.55
C THR A 94 1.66 10.99 15.63
N ILE A 95 2.64 11.35 14.82
CA ILE A 95 3.34 10.38 13.94
C ILE A 95 3.88 9.16 14.72
N ARG A 96 4.32 9.37 15.96
CA ARG A 96 4.82 8.27 16.80
C ARG A 96 3.71 7.30 17.22
N GLU A 97 2.56 7.85 17.60
CA GLU A 97 1.37 7.05 17.93
C GLU A 97 0.83 6.32 16.70
N LEU A 98 0.80 7.01 15.57
CA LEU A 98 0.37 6.42 14.31
C LEU A 98 1.28 5.25 13.89
N ILE A 99 2.62 5.39 13.98
CA ILE A 99 3.56 4.29 13.73
C ILE A 99 3.26 3.11 14.65
N LYS A 100 3.06 3.37 15.95
CA LYS A 100 2.75 2.30 16.92
C LYS A 100 1.44 1.59 16.60
N ASN A 101 0.41 2.35 16.24
CA ASN A 101 -0.89 1.79 15.88
C ASN A 101 -0.83 0.94 14.60
N LEU A 102 -0.09 1.41 13.59
CA LEU A 102 0.13 0.65 12.35
C LEU A 102 0.98 -0.60 12.61
N ASP A 103 1.99 -0.52 13.47
CA ASP A 103 2.78 -1.69 13.88
C ASP A 103 1.89 -2.76 14.53
N TYR A 104 0.92 -2.36 15.34
CA TYR A 104 -0.06 -3.26 15.96
C TYR A 104 -1.09 -3.77 14.94
N PHE A 105 -1.67 -2.89 14.13
CA PHE A 105 -2.68 -3.21 13.12
C PHE A 105 -2.20 -4.27 12.12
N TYR A 106 -0.97 -4.17 11.67
CA TYR A 106 -0.39 -5.11 10.72
C TYR A 106 0.22 -6.37 11.35
N GLN A 107 0.07 -6.58 12.66
CA GLN A 107 0.34 -7.89 13.28
C GLN A 107 -0.72 -8.92 12.89
N ASP A 108 -1.95 -8.47 12.65
CA ASP A 108 -3.00 -9.33 12.11
C ASP A 108 -2.71 -9.64 10.62
N PRO A 109 -2.50 -10.93 10.27
CA PRO A 109 -2.24 -11.32 8.88
C PRO A 109 -3.37 -10.96 7.92
N LEU A 110 -4.61 -10.81 8.39
CA LEU A 110 -5.76 -10.42 7.57
C LEU A 110 -5.67 -8.97 7.09
N ASN A 111 -4.91 -8.13 7.79
CA ASN A 111 -4.74 -6.71 7.45
C ASN A 111 -3.58 -6.45 6.48
N ARG A 112 -2.76 -7.48 6.19
CA ARG A 112 -1.49 -7.31 5.47
C ARG A 112 -1.57 -6.66 4.09
N TYR A 113 -2.72 -6.74 3.43
CA TYR A 113 -2.94 -6.15 2.10
C TYR A 113 -3.70 -4.82 2.15
N ILE A 114 -4.15 -4.39 3.33
CA ILE A 114 -4.79 -3.09 3.49
C ILE A 114 -3.74 -2.00 3.22
N PRO A 115 -4.01 -1.04 2.31
CA PRO A 115 -3.10 0.07 2.04
C PRO A 115 -2.84 0.92 3.28
N ILE A 116 -1.61 1.44 3.42
CA ILE A 116 -1.25 2.30 4.55
C ILE A 116 -2.17 3.53 4.65
N PRO A 117 -2.56 4.23 3.56
CA PRO A 117 -3.52 5.33 3.67
C PRO A 117 -4.83 4.94 4.36
N SER A 118 -5.39 3.77 4.04
CA SER A 118 -6.61 3.27 4.70
C SER A 118 -6.36 2.89 6.17
N ALA A 119 -5.20 2.31 6.48
CA ALA A 119 -4.83 1.96 7.85
C ALA A 119 -4.61 3.20 8.74
N ILE A 120 -4.18 4.33 8.17
CA ILE A 120 -4.14 5.64 8.85
C ILE A 120 -5.54 6.06 9.28
N LEU A 121 -6.52 5.98 8.38
CA LEU A 121 -7.90 6.31 8.70
C LEU A 121 -8.47 5.41 9.78
N ILE A 122 -8.26 4.10 9.68
CA ILE A 122 -8.66 3.13 10.70
C ILE A 122 -8.05 3.48 12.06
N SER A 123 -6.77 3.86 12.10
CA SER A 123 -6.09 4.27 13.33
C SER A 123 -6.72 5.51 13.95
N ASN A 124 -7.12 6.48 13.14
CA ASN A 124 -7.82 7.68 13.59
C ASN A 124 -9.24 7.34 14.08
N MET A 125 -9.99 6.48 13.38
CA MET A 125 -11.31 6.02 13.84
C MET A 125 -11.25 5.39 15.25
N TYR A 126 -10.21 4.60 15.55
CA TYR A 126 -9.98 4.08 16.89
C TYR A 126 -9.69 5.18 17.90
N ALA A 127 -8.87 6.19 17.54
CA ALA A 127 -8.55 7.32 18.41
C ALA A 127 -9.78 8.19 18.72
N GLU A 128 -10.67 8.36 17.75
CA GLU A 128 -11.94 9.07 17.87
C GLU A 128 -13.02 8.29 18.60
N ARG A 129 -12.74 7.02 18.95
CA ARG A 129 -13.71 6.12 19.57
C ARG A 129 -14.96 5.89 18.71
N VAL A 130 -14.79 5.83 17.41
CA VAL A 130 -15.86 5.41 16.51
C VAL A 130 -16.36 4.01 16.96
N PRO A 131 -17.68 3.74 16.93
CA PRO A 131 -18.20 2.43 17.27
C PRO A 131 -17.49 1.29 16.53
N ILE A 132 -17.14 0.23 17.26
CA ILE A 132 -16.31 -0.86 16.75
C ILE A 132 -16.91 -1.51 15.51
N GLU A 133 -18.23 -1.61 15.45
CA GLU A 133 -18.97 -2.19 14.33
C GLU A 133 -18.73 -1.39 13.03
N ASN A 134 -18.63 -0.07 13.14
CA ASN A 134 -18.35 0.81 12.00
C ASN A 134 -16.88 0.67 11.55
N ILE A 135 -15.95 0.52 12.49
CA ILE A 135 -14.54 0.30 12.18
C ILE A 135 -14.36 -1.05 11.48
N GLU A 136 -14.96 -2.11 11.99
CA GLU A 136 -14.92 -3.45 11.38
C GLU A 136 -15.57 -3.45 9.98
N ALA A 137 -16.70 -2.78 9.81
CA ALA A 137 -17.34 -2.61 8.52
C ALA A 137 -16.44 -1.87 7.52
N TYR A 138 -15.73 -0.82 7.97
CA TYR A 138 -14.77 -0.09 7.14
C TYR A 138 -13.56 -0.98 6.76
N ILE A 139 -13.01 -1.74 7.69
CA ILE A 139 -11.92 -2.70 7.44
C ILE A 139 -12.36 -3.70 6.37
N GLU A 140 -13.54 -4.29 6.53
CA GLU A 140 -14.06 -5.28 5.59
C GLU A 140 -14.34 -4.70 4.21
N SER A 141 -14.90 -3.49 4.14
CA SER A 141 -15.11 -2.78 2.87
C SER A 141 -13.78 -2.46 2.18
N THR A 142 -12.75 -2.08 2.95
CA THR A 142 -11.40 -1.81 2.42
C THR A 142 -10.75 -3.07 1.86
N ARG A 143 -10.90 -4.22 2.54
CA ARG A 143 -10.40 -5.51 2.05
C ARG A 143 -11.05 -5.90 0.73
N ARG A 144 -12.36 -5.73 0.60
CA ARG A 144 -13.08 -5.98 -0.66
C ARG A 144 -12.61 -5.04 -1.76
N TRP A 145 -12.59 -3.74 -1.48
CA TRP A 145 -12.16 -2.74 -2.44
C TRP A 145 -10.75 -3.01 -3.00
N ILE A 146 -9.79 -3.35 -2.15
CA ILE A 146 -8.42 -3.60 -2.62
C ILE A 146 -8.32 -4.89 -3.44
N ASN A 147 -9.10 -5.93 -3.10
CA ASN A 147 -9.17 -7.15 -3.89
C ASN A 147 -9.78 -6.90 -5.28
N ASP A 148 -10.89 -6.16 -5.34
CA ASP A 148 -11.54 -5.80 -6.60
C ASP A 148 -10.60 -4.94 -7.46
N LEU A 149 -9.91 -3.96 -6.84
CA LEU A 149 -8.95 -3.11 -7.52
C LEU A 149 -7.78 -3.92 -8.11
N ILE A 150 -7.24 -4.90 -7.39
CA ILE A 150 -6.17 -5.77 -7.89
C ILE A 150 -6.66 -6.58 -9.08
N LEU A 151 -7.86 -7.14 -9.02
CA LEU A 151 -8.46 -7.90 -10.13
C LEU A 151 -8.69 -7.02 -11.35
N ASP A 152 -9.19 -5.80 -11.16
CA ASP A 152 -9.40 -4.83 -12.24
C ASP A 152 -8.07 -4.45 -12.90
N LEU A 153 -7.02 -4.26 -12.10
CA LEU A 153 -5.69 -3.86 -12.60
C LEU A 153 -4.97 -4.99 -13.35
N ASP A 154 -5.20 -6.23 -12.99
CA ASP A 154 -4.67 -7.39 -13.75
C ASP A 154 -5.32 -7.50 -15.15
N THR A 155 -6.50 -6.89 -15.32
CA THR A 155 -7.23 -6.87 -16.60
C THR A 155 -7.05 -5.58 -17.39
N LEU A 156 -6.55 -4.50 -16.76
CA LEU A 156 -6.37 -3.20 -17.39
C LEU A 156 -4.96 -3.03 -17.95
N ASP A 157 -4.89 -2.66 -19.23
CA ASP A 157 -3.66 -2.15 -19.84
C ASP A 157 -3.33 -0.77 -19.23
N TYR A 158 -2.31 -0.69 -18.39
CA TYR A 158 -1.83 0.55 -17.78
C TYR A 158 -1.51 1.65 -18.80
N GLY A 159 -1.02 1.26 -19.99
CA GLY A 159 -0.79 2.17 -21.11
C GLY A 159 -2.07 2.90 -21.49
N LYS A 160 -3.18 2.18 -21.58
CA LYS A 160 -4.49 2.73 -21.94
C LYS A 160 -5.03 3.68 -20.87
N LEU A 161 -4.84 3.37 -19.59
CA LEU A 161 -5.25 4.24 -18.47
C LEU A 161 -4.48 5.57 -18.45
N LEU A 162 -3.19 5.56 -18.78
CA LEU A 162 -2.38 6.76 -18.92
C LEU A 162 -2.76 7.55 -20.16
N GLU A 163 -3.04 6.88 -21.26
CA GLU A 163 -3.48 7.48 -22.52
C GLU A 163 -4.84 8.18 -22.35
N ASP A 164 -5.81 7.53 -21.69
CA ASP A 164 -7.11 8.11 -21.36
C ASP A 164 -6.99 9.34 -20.45
N LYS A 165 -6.07 9.35 -19.49
CA LYS A 165 -5.79 10.51 -18.64
C LYS A 165 -5.16 11.65 -19.44
N LEU A 166 -4.23 11.37 -20.32
CA LEU A 166 -3.59 12.36 -21.17
C LEU A 166 -4.59 12.99 -22.16
N ILE A 167 -5.47 12.19 -22.76
CA ILE A 167 -6.54 12.66 -23.64
C ILE A 167 -7.51 13.58 -22.90
N LYS A 168 -7.90 13.24 -21.66
CA LYS A 168 -8.76 14.10 -20.83
C LYS A 168 -8.07 15.43 -20.48
N HIS A 169 -6.78 15.41 -20.21
CA HIS A 169 -6.03 16.62 -19.87
C HIS A 169 -5.85 17.58 -21.06
N ASN A 170 -5.76 17.06 -22.28
CA ASN A 170 -5.58 17.85 -23.49
C ASN A 170 -6.89 18.40 -24.06
N LYS A 171 -8.04 18.04 -23.50
CA LYS A 171 -9.37 18.55 -23.92
C LYS A 171 -9.89 19.71 -23.07
N ASN A 172 -9.18 20.09 -22.01
CA ASN A 172 -9.43 21.26 -21.17
C ASN A 172 -8.38 22.33 -21.40
#